data_02602d5d23dc0a3a9924a68527b89cfd
#
_entry.id   02602d5d23dc0a3a9924a68527b89cfd
#
_cell.length_a   1.000
_cell.length_b   1.000
_cell.length_c   1.000
_cell.angle_alpha   90.00
_cell.angle_beta   90.00
_cell.angle_gamma   90.00
#
_symmetry.space_group_name_H-M   'P 1'
#
loop_
_entity.id
_entity.type
_entity.pdbx_description
1 polymer ?
#
loop_
_entity_poly.entity_id
_entity_poly.type
_entity_poly.pdbx_seq_one_letter_code
_entity_poly.pdbx_strand_id
1 'polypeptide(L)'
;MFRATEAWHSPVTEGELAATCGLLDPAHARTREIVEQVAAVIDRRPSYRTITPDAEIWREAGVLSGVLARTQGYGKEQRRRVLNDALLFETARKHGCAVLTRNVVDFDLLQQLDPLGQVIFYAISVP
;
A
#
# COMPACT_ATOMS: atom_id res chain seq x y z
N MET A 1 -12.74 18.65 16.42
CA MET A 1 -12.13 17.73 17.37
C MET A 1 -11.65 16.48 16.63
N PHE A 2 -10.36 16.19 16.71
CA PHE A 2 -9.78 15.04 16.07
C PHE A 2 -10.08 13.80 16.92
N ARG A 3 -10.80 12.84 16.36
CA ARG A 3 -10.89 11.50 16.97
C ARG A 3 -9.73 10.66 16.45
N ALA A 4 -9.03 10.00 17.36
CA ALA A 4 -8.08 8.99 16.98
C ALA A 4 -8.81 7.90 16.19
N THR A 5 -8.45 7.73 14.91
CA THR A 5 -8.99 6.68 14.06
C THR A 5 -8.18 5.41 14.25
N GLU A 6 -8.86 4.27 14.24
CA GLU A 6 -8.18 2.98 14.26
C GLU A 6 -7.42 2.76 12.95
N ALA A 7 -6.16 2.33 13.08
CA ALA A 7 -5.35 1.98 11.93
C ALA A 7 -5.58 0.52 11.55
N TRP A 8 -5.86 0.28 10.26
CA TRP A 8 -5.96 -1.03 9.65
C TRP A 8 -4.76 -1.29 8.76
N HIS A 9 -4.38 -2.54 8.58
CA HIS A 9 -3.20 -2.94 7.84
C HIS A 9 -3.56 -3.92 6.71
N SER A 10 -2.72 -3.97 5.68
CA SER A 10 -2.89 -4.88 4.56
C SER A 10 -1.70 -5.82 4.44
N PRO A 11 -1.94 -7.11 4.13
CA PRO A 11 -0.86 -8.03 3.79
C PRO A 11 -0.04 -7.59 2.57
N VAL A 12 -0.61 -6.77 1.69
CA VAL A 12 0.10 -6.19 0.54
C VAL A 12 1.27 -5.34 1.02
N THR A 13 1.06 -4.48 2.00
CA THR A 13 2.13 -3.66 2.60
C THR A 13 3.19 -4.52 3.28
N GLU A 14 2.78 -5.57 3.98
CA GLU A 14 3.72 -6.51 4.61
C GLU A 14 4.57 -7.21 3.56
N GLY A 15 3.96 -7.62 2.44
CA GLY A 15 4.68 -8.21 1.31
C GLY A 15 5.71 -7.26 0.70
N GLU A 16 5.38 -5.99 0.56
CA GLU A 16 6.32 -4.98 0.06
C GLU A 16 7.51 -4.78 1.01
N LEU A 17 7.26 -4.72 2.31
CA LEU A 17 8.31 -4.61 3.32
C LEU A 17 9.22 -5.84 3.31
N ALA A 18 8.63 -7.03 3.23
CA ALA A 18 9.38 -8.28 3.16
C ALA A 18 10.24 -8.36 1.89
N ALA A 19 9.69 -7.92 0.75
CA ALA A 19 10.43 -7.87 -0.51
C ALA A 19 11.64 -6.93 -0.43
N THR A 20 11.49 -5.79 0.24
CA THR A 20 12.61 -4.87 0.48
C THR A 20 13.73 -5.56 1.26
N CYS A 21 13.40 -6.35 2.27
CA CYS A 21 14.38 -7.13 3.03
C CYS A 21 15.10 -8.15 2.14
N GLY A 22 14.37 -8.81 1.24
CA GLY A 22 14.97 -9.77 0.31
C GLY A 22 15.95 -9.16 -0.69
N LEU A 23 15.81 -7.87 -0.98
CA LEU A 23 16.71 -7.15 -1.89
C LEU A 23 18.01 -6.71 -1.22
N LEU A 24 18.10 -6.73 0.10
CA LEU A 24 19.31 -6.33 0.82
C LEU A 24 20.45 -7.34 0.61
N ASP A 25 21.67 -6.82 0.54
CA ASP A 25 22.87 -7.65 0.43
C ASP A 25 23.11 -8.42 1.73
N PRO A 26 23.05 -9.78 1.72
CA PRO A 26 23.26 -10.57 2.94
C PRO A 26 24.64 -10.39 3.56
N ALA A 27 25.64 -9.99 2.76
CA ALA A 27 27.00 -9.79 3.23
C ALA A 27 27.20 -8.44 3.92
N HIS A 28 26.27 -7.50 3.79
CA HIS A 28 26.40 -6.21 4.45
C HIS A 28 26.18 -6.33 5.95
N ALA A 29 27.02 -5.67 6.75
CA ALA A 29 27.03 -5.79 8.21
C ALA A 29 25.69 -5.40 8.87
N ARG A 30 24.93 -4.48 8.26
CA ARG A 30 23.67 -3.98 8.82
C ARG A 30 22.41 -4.70 8.33
N THR A 31 22.53 -5.59 7.37
CA THR A 31 21.35 -6.25 6.77
C THR A 31 20.57 -7.02 7.82
N ARG A 32 21.24 -7.81 8.65
CA ARG A 32 20.58 -8.58 9.70
C ARG A 32 19.78 -7.70 10.67
N GLU A 33 20.35 -6.59 11.09
CA GLU A 33 19.68 -5.63 11.97
C GLU A 33 18.42 -5.05 11.31
N ILE A 34 18.52 -4.65 10.05
CA ILE A 34 17.38 -4.09 9.31
C ILE A 34 16.26 -5.13 9.14
N VAL A 35 16.61 -6.36 8.80
CA VAL A 35 15.64 -7.46 8.66
C VAL A 35 14.92 -7.72 9.99
N GLU A 36 15.65 -7.75 11.08
CA GLU A 36 15.08 -7.94 12.42
C GLU A 36 14.13 -6.79 12.81
N GLN A 37 14.48 -5.54 12.48
CA GLN A 37 13.63 -4.38 12.73
C GLN A 37 12.34 -4.43 11.92
N VAL A 38 12.41 -4.80 10.64
CA VAL A 38 11.23 -4.93 9.78
C VAL A 38 10.32 -6.05 10.26
N ALA A 39 10.89 -7.21 10.61
CA ALA A 39 10.13 -8.32 11.16
C ALA A 39 9.38 -7.91 12.44
N ALA A 40 10.04 -7.17 13.33
CA ALA A 40 9.42 -6.67 14.55
C ALA A 40 8.24 -5.72 14.27
N VAL A 41 8.36 -4.87 13.26
CA VAL A 41 7.26 -3.97 12.84
C VAL A 41 6.06 -4.77 12.35
N ILE A 42 6.29 -5.77 11.50
CA ILE A 42 5.23 -6.64 10.97
C ILE A 42 4.56 -7.42 12.11
N ASP A 43 5.35 -8.02 12.98
CA ASP A 43 4.84 -8.86 14.08
C ASP A 43 4.00 -8.07 15.11
N ARG A 44 4.23 -6.76 15.23
CA ARG A 44 3.44 -5.91 16.12
C ARG A 44 2.05 -5.58 15.59
N ARG A 45 1.79 -5.82 14.32
CA ARG A 45 0.49 -5.54 13.72
C ARG A 45 -0.54 -6.56 14.18
N PRO A 46 -1.63 -6.12 14.83
CA PRO A 46 -2.64 -7.07 15.30
C PRO A 46 -3.35 -7.75 14.13
N SER A 47 -3.49 -9.06 14.19
CA SER A 47 -4.17 -9.83 13.14
C SER A 47 -5.63 -9.39 12.95
N TYR A 48 -6.30 -8.97 14.02
CA TYR A 48 -7.69 -8.51 13.95
C TYR A 48 -7.86 -7.14 13.28
N ARG A 49 -6.75 -6.43 13.01
CA ARG A 49 -6.73 -5.17 12.25
C ARG A 49 -6.09 -5.32 10.88
N THR A 50 -6.00 -6.54 10.39
CA THR A 50 -5.47 -6.84 9.06
C THR A 50 -6.62 -7.17 8.13
N ILE A 51 -6.72 -6.45 7.01
CA ILE A 51 -7.73 -6.70 5.99
C ILE A 51 -7.05 -7.31 4.77
N THR A 52 -7.43 -8.53 4.44
CA THR A 52 -6.90 -9.24 3.27
C THR A 52 -7.79 -8.98 2.06
N PRO A 53 -7.23 -8.58 0.91
CA PRO A 53 -8.00 -8.41 -0.31
C PRO A 53 -8.67 -9.72 -0.72
N ASP A 54 -9.97 -9.68 -1.02
CA ASP A 54 -10.70 -10.82 -1.57
C ASP A 54 -10.58 -10.87 -3.10
N ALA A 55 -11.16 -11.90 -3.72
CA ALA A 55 -11.08 -12.09 -5.16
C ALA A 55 -11.69 -10.93 -5.95
N GLU A 56 -12.77 -10.33 -5.45
CA GLU A 56 -13.42 -9.17 -6.08
C GLU A 56 -12.50 -7.95 -6.05
N ILE A 57 -11.87 -7.69 -4.91
CA ILE A 57 -10.91 -6.59 -4.77
C ILE A 57 -9.73 -6.77 -5.73
N TRP A 58 -9.19 -7.99 -5.83
CA TRP A 58 -8.12 -8.30 -6.78
C TRP A 58 -8.53 -7.96 -8.21
N ARG A 59 -9.75 -8.35 -8.60
CA ARG A 59 -10.27 -8.11 -9.95
C ARG A 59 -10.42 -6.62 -10.22
N GLU A 60 -11.03 -5.89 -9.31
CA GLU A 60 -11.24 -4.44 -9.44
C GLU A 60 -9.92 -3.67 -9.47
N ALA A 61 -9.00 -4.03 -8.58
CA ALA A 61 -7.65 -3.45 -8.57
C ALA A 61 -6.89 -3.73 -9.85
N GLY A 62 -7.03 -4.94 -10.40
CA GLY A 62 -6.45 -5.32 -11.68
C GLY A 62 -6.94 -4.43 -12.81
N VAL A 63 -8.24 -4.19 -12.89
CA VAL A 63 -8.83 -3.30 -13.91
C VAL A 63 -8.31 -1.87 -13.77
N LEU A 64 -8.36 -1.31 -12.56
CA LEU A 64 -7.89 0.07 -12.32
C LEU A 64 -6.42 0.24 -12.65
N SER A 65 -5.58 -0.69 -12.19
CA SER A 65 -4.14 -0.63 -12.46
C SER A 65 -3.83 -0.79 -13.95
N GLY A 66 -4.57 -1.64 -14.65
CA GLY A 66 -4.46 -1.80 -16.10
C GLY A 66 -4.83 -0.54 -16.87
N VAL A 67 -5.90 0.12 -16.47
CA VAL A 67 -6.33 1.40 -17.08
C VAL A 67 -5.24 2.47 -16.86
N LEU A 68 -4.71 2.59 -15.66
CA LEU A 68 -3.65 3.55 -15.37
C LEU A 68 -2.37 3.24 -16.15
N ALA A 69 -1.97 1.97 -16.21
CA ALA A 69 -0.78 1.57 -16.97
C ALA A 69 -0.90 1.97 -18.44
N ARG A 70 -2.07 1.78 -19.03
CA ARG A 70 -2.35 2.13 -20.42
C ARG A 70 -2.38 3.64 -20.63
N THR A 71 -3.11 4.37 -19.79
CA THR A 71 -3.31 5.83 -19.97
C THR A 71 -2.09 6.65 -19.59
N GLN A 72 -1.27 6.18 -18.66
CA GLN A 72 -0.06 6.86 -18.21
C GLN A 72 1.22 6.32 -18.84
N GLY A 73 1.14 5.25 -19.61
CA GLY A 73 2.30 4.66 -20.26
C GLY A 73 3.30 4.02 -19.31
N TYR A 74 2.83 3.34 -18.28
CA TYR A 74 3.69 2.73 -17.26
C TYR A 74 4.48 1.52 -17.77
N GLY A 75 5.77 1.42 -17.37
CA GLY A 75 6.60 0.23 -17.56
C GLY A 75 6.30 -0.87 -16.53
N LYS A 76 7.00 -2.01 -16.65
CA LYS A 76 6.72 -3.21 -15.83
C LYS A 76 6.77 -2.96 -14.32
N GLU A 77 7.79 -2.26 -13.83
CA GLU A 77 7.95 -2.02 -12.39
C GLU A 77 6.86 -1.11 -11.86
N GLN A 78 6.51 -0.08 -12.61
CA GLN A 78 5.48 0.85 -12.21
C GLN A 78 4.09 0.21 -12.26
N ARG A 79 3.84 -0.73 -13.19
CA ARG A 79 2.61 -1.52 -13.23
C ARG A 79 2.43 -2.34 -11.97
N ARG A 80 3.51 -2.93 -11.44
CA ARG A 80 3.47 -3.70 -10.20
C ARG A 80 3.14 -2.82 -9.01
N ARG A 81 3.78 -1.65 -8.90
CA ARG A 81 3.51 -0.70 -7.83
C ARG A 81 2.07 -0.21 -7.86
N VAL A 82 1.57 0.13 -9.03
CA VAL A 82 0.21 0.62 -9.19
C VAL A 82 -0.83 -0.47 -8.87
N LEU A 83 -0.54 -1.73 -9.18
CA LEU A 83 -1.41 -2.83 -8.76
C LEU A 83 -1.48 -2.93 -7.24
N ASN A 84 -0.35 -2.83 -6.55
CA ASN A 84 -0.32 -2.86 -5.09
C ASN A 84 -1.08 -1.67 -4.49
N ASP A 85 -0.90 -0.47 -5.04
CA ASP A 85 -1.63 0.72 -4.62
C ASP A 85 -3.13 0.59 -4.87
N ALA A 86 -3.52 0.03 -6.01
CA ALA A 86 -4.92 -0.22 -6.34
C ALA A 86 -5.55 -1.25 -5.41
N LEU A 87 -4.80 -2.28 -5.00
CA LEU A 87 -5.25 -3.26 -3.99
C LEU A 87 -5.54 -2.59 -2.65
N LEU A 88 -4.66 -1.72 -2.19
CA LEU A 88 -4.86 -0.96 -0.95
C LEU A 88 -6.08 -0.04 -1.08
N PHE A 89 -6.19 0.67 -2.18
CA PHE A 89 -7.26 1.61 -2.46
C PHE A 89 -8.64 0.91 -2.47
N GLU A 90 -8.77 -0.19 -3.20
CA GLU A 90 -10.04 -0.92 -3.32
C GLU A 90 -10.39 -1.67 -2.03
N THR A 91 -9.40 -2.19 -1.31
CA THR A 91 -9.63 -2.79 0.00
C THR A 91 -10.21 -1.75 0.97
N ALA A 92 -9.63 -0.57 1.01
CA ALA A 92 -10.11 0.50 1.87
C ALA A 92 -11.53 0.93 1.47
N ARG A 93 -11.78 1.12 0.17
CA ARG A 93 -13.10 1.50 -0.33
C ARG A 93 -14.17 0.50 0.09
N LYS A 94 -13.92 -0.78 -0.13
CA LYS A 94 -14.90 -1.83 0.17
C LYS A 94 -15.22 -1.94 1.66
N HIS A 95 -14.26 -1.64 2.52
CA HIS A 95 -14.40 -1.75 3.97
C HIS A 95 -14.73 -0.40 4.65
N GLY A 96 -15.04 0.63 3.88
CA GLY A 96 -15.41 1.93 4.43
C GLY A 96 -14.25 2.66 5.12
N CYS A 97 -13.02 2.38 4.72
CA CYS A 97 -11.81 3.00 5.25
C CYS A 97 -11.24 4.03 4.26
N ALA A 98 -10.41 4.93 4.75
CA ALA A 98 -9.61 5.81 3.90
C ALA A 98 -8.17 5.30 3.85
N VAL A 99 -7.52 5.45 2.70
CA VAL A 99 -6.08 5.19 2.58
C VAL A 99 -5.32 6.41 3.08
N LEU A 100 -4.38 6.19 3.97
CA LEU A 100 -3.43 7.23 4.41
C LEU A 100 -2.13 7.04 3.64
N THR A 101 -1.74 8.01 2.83
CA THR A 101 -0.59 7.88 1.93
C THR A 101 0.14 9.19 1.72
N ARG A 102 1.44 9.09 1.42
CA ARG A 102 2.27 10.20 0.93
C ARG A 102 2.31 10.26 -0.60
N ASN A 103 1.89 9.19 -1.28
CA ASN A 103 1.94 9.08 -2.74
C ASN A 103 0.74 9.79 -3.35
N VAL A 104 0.86 11.09 -3.57
CA VAL A 104 -0.21 11.93 -4.11
C VAL A 104 -0.53 11.54 -5.55
N VAL A 105 0.49 11.31 -6.38
CA VAL A 105 0.32 11.13 -7.83
C VAL A 105 -0.55 9.91 -8.14
N ASP A 106 -0.17 8.73 -7.63
CA ASP A 106 -0.86 7.49 -7.97
C ASP A 106 -2.24 7.41 -7.31
N PHE A 107 -2.37 7.81 -6.05
CA PHE A 107 -3.66 7.74 -5.36
C PHE A 107 -4.64 8.81 -5.82
N ASP A 108 -4.18 9.95 -6.28
CA ASP A 108 -5.05 10.93 -6.94
C ASP A 108 -5.64 10.37 -8.25
N LEU A 109 -4.83 9.71 -9.06
CA LEU A 109 -5.27 9.05 -10.28
C LEU A 109 -6.28 7.92 -9.99
N LEU A 110 -6.03 7.11 -8.97
CA LEU A 110 -6.96 6.06 -8.55
C LEU A 110 -8.30 6.66 -8.11
N GLN A 111 -8.29 7.74 -7.36
CA GLN A 111 -9.50 8.42 -6.91
C GLN A 111 -10.27 9.05 -8.06
N GLN A 112 -9.60 9.53 -9.10
CA GLN A 112 -10.26 10.03 -10.30
C GLN A 112 -11.02 8.91 -11.04
N LEU A 113 -10.47 7.70 -11.07
CA LEU A 113 -11.11 6.55 -11.71
C LEU A 113 -12.22 5.94 -10.86
N ASP A 114 -12.08 5.96 -9.56
CA ASP A 114 -13.07 5.47 -8.60
C ASP A 114 -13.29 6.50 -7.49
N PRO A 115 -14.19 7.47 -7.70
CA PRO A 115 -14.41 8.55 -6.74
C PRO A 115 -15.02 8.12 -5.39
N LEU A 116 -15.47 6.88 -5.28
CA LEU A 116 -15.99 6.34 -4.02
C LEU A 116 -14.88 6.01 -3.03
N GLY A 117 -13.65 5.84 -3.51
CA GLY A 117 -12.50 5.64 -2.65
C GLY A 117 -12.12 6.93 -1.92
N GLN A 118 -11.72 6.80 -0.66
CA GLN A 118 -11.30 7.92 0.17
C GLN A 118 -9.80 7.86 0.41
N VAL A 119 -9.13 8.99 0.21
CA VAL A 119 -7.68 9.09 0.38
C VAL A 119 -7.37 10.31 1.24
N ILE A 120 -6.47 10.12 2.20
CA ILE A 120 -5.93 11.19 3.02
C ILE A 120 -4.44 11.31 2.72
N PHE A 121 -4.04 12.45 2.19
CA PHE A 121 -2.63 12.72 1.91
C PHE A 121 -1.97 13.37 3.11
N TYR A 122 -0.71 12.98 3.38
CA TYR A 122 0.07 13.60 4.43
C TYR A 122 1.49 13.86 3.92
N ALA A 123 2.13 14.84 4.55
CA ALA A 123 3.54 15.16 4.31
C ALA A 123 4.27 15.16 5.65
N ILE A 124 5.53 14.68 5.64
CA ILE A 124 6.41 14.77 6.79
C ILE A 124 7.24 16.03 6.63
N SER A 125 7.06 16.97 7.56
CA SER A 125 7.95 18.12 7.64
C SER A 125 9.28 17.67 8.25
N VAL A 126 10.37 17.86 7.50
CA VAL A 126 11.72 17.65 8.01
C VAL A 126 12.19 19.00 8.54
N PRO A 127 12.50 19.10 9.85
CA PRO A 127 13.01 20.36 10.41
C PRO A 127 14.39 20.73 9.87
#